data_cedc000c1ba24e2099bc785c703c4f5c
#
_entry.id   cedc000c1ba24e2099bc785c703c4f5c
#
_cell.length_a   1.000
_cell.length_b   1.000
_cell.length_c   1.000
_cell.angle_alpha   90.00
_cell.angle_beta   90.00
_cell.angle_gamma   90.00
#
_symmetry.space_group_name_H-M   'P 1'
#
loop_
_entity.id
_entity.type
_entity.pdbx_description
1 polymer ?
#
loop_
_entity_poly.entity_id
_entity_poly.type
_entity_poly.pdbx_seq_one_letter_code
_entity_poly.pdbx_strand_id
1 'polypeptide(L)'
;MRVKTAIVALALLLTACNDEGSPAVPASMGYWKIAYSPNMPASMSGSEGNWYFDFPTQNGVHYVYKLAPAVKVGQTITMRYAIAGNANFVPTEGTATARVRLFLQQRGDTLTAQEPYKRWWSLPYVELREGEFTLTVSLSPEQWTSVFGQSGAEVPNEFNAAIPNLGNVGFTFGGTFAGHGVFVASGNARFVLKEFSVSP
;
A
#
# COMPACT_ATOMS: atom_id res chain seq x y z
N MET A 1 87.29 3.15 -3.58
CA MET A 1 86.26 4.18 -3.89
C MET A 1 84.91 3.44 -3.85
N ARG A 2 84.16 3.52 -2.73
CA ARG A 2 82.89 2.79 -2.53
C ARG A 2 81.76 3.82 -2.70
N VAL A 3 80.94 3.65 -3.74
CA VAL A 3 79.75 4.46 -3.95
C VAL A 3 78.61 3.87 -3.11
N LYS A 4 78.08 4.70 -2.22
CA LYS A 4 76.89 4.34 -1.40
C LYS A 4 75.64 4.80 -2.16
N THR A 5 74.84 3.85 -2.64
CA THR A 5 73.54 4.12 -3.23
C THR A 5 72.51 4.32 -2.12
N ALA A 6 71.96 5.51 -2.00
CA ALA A 6 70.86 5.80 -1.10
C ALA A 6 69.52 5.44 -1.80
N ILE A 7 68.77 4.54 -1.21
CA ILE A 7 67.40 4.20 -1.64
C ILE A 7 66.45 5.15 -0.91
N VAL A 8 65.79 6.03 -1.64
CA VAL A 8 64.71 6.88 -1.16
C VAL A 8 63.42 6.07 -1.26
N ALA A 9 62.88 5.66 -0.14
CA ALA A 9 61.57 5.03 -0.07
C ALA A 9 60.50 6.14 -0.12
N LEU A 10 59.77 6.17 -1.23
CA LEU A 10 58.58 7.03 -1.41
C LEU A 10 57.38 6.34 -0.75
N ALA A 11 56.96 6.78 0.43
CA ALA A 11 55.74 6.33 1.08
C ALA A 11 54.54 6.98 0.37
N LEU A 12 53.81 6.18 -0.40
CA LEU A 12 52.47 6.56 -0.88
C LEU A 12 51.49 6.53 0.29
N LEU A 13 51.07 7.69 0.74
CA LEU A 13 49.92 7.84 1.62
C LEU A 13 48.64 7.61 0.78
N LEU A 14 48.08 6.40 0.85
CA LEU A 14 46.73 6.13 0.39
C LEU A 14 45.76 6.78 1.39
N THR A 15 45.24 7.96 1.07
CA THR A 15 44.04 8.50 1.71
C THR A 15 42.88 7.63 1.31
N ALA A 16 42.46 6.72 2.22
CA ALA A 16 41.17 6.06 2.14
C ALA A 16 40.10 7.16 2.25
N CYS A 17 39.43 7.46 1.15
CA CYS A 17 38.16 8.15 1.18
C CYS A 17 37.19 7.20 1.93
N ASN A 18 36.96 7.51 3.20
CA ASN A 18 35.77 6.97 3.88
C ASN A 18 34.58 7.54 3.14
N ASP A 19 33.99 6.70 2.29
CA ASP A 19 32.64 6.88 1.79
C ASP A 19 31.74 6.74 3.02
N GLU A 20 31.50 7.83 3.72
CA GLU A 20 30.46 7.90 4.74
C GLU A 20 29.13 7.67 3.99
N GLY A 21 28.76 6.39 3.89
CA GLY A 21 27.49 6.00 3.37
C GLY A 21 26.42 6.84 4.05
N SER A 22 25.72 7.65 3.28
CA SER A 22 24.51 8.36 3.72
C SER A 22 23.72 7.41 4.61
N PRO A 23 23.36 7.79 5.84
CA PRO A 23 22.62 6.92 6.73
C PRO A 23 21.38 6.47 5.97
N ALA A 24 21.28 5.17 5.72
CA ALA A 24 20.08 4.58 5.13
C ALA A 24 18.92 5.03 6.02
N VAL A 25 18.08 5.91 5.49
CA VAL A 25 16.83 6.31 6.16
C VAL A 25 16.13 5.01 6.48
N PRO A 26 15.92 4.66 7.76
CA PRO A 26 15.24 3.42 8.10
C PRO A 26 13.90 3.48 7.38
N ALA A 27 13.57 2.43 6.61
CA ALA A 27 12.27 2.30 5.95
C ALA A 27 11.24 2.36 7.08
N SER A 28 10.71 3.54 7.35
CA SER A 28 9.79 3.77 8.44
C SER A 28 8.56 2.91 8.16
N MET A 29 8.23 1.97 9.05
CA MET A 29 7.05 1.11 8.98
C MET A 29 5.72 1.88 8.95
N GLY A 30 5.74 3.19 8.80
CA GLY A 30 4.61 4.09 8.86
C GLY A 30 4.29 4.86 7.58
N TYR A 31 4.99 4.60 6.47
CA TYR A 31 4.80 5.39 5.28
C TYR A 31 3.74 4.79 4.33
N TRP A 32 2.66 5.52 4.07
CA TRP A 32 1.60 5.12 3.15
C TRP A 32 1.89 5.62 1.74
N LYS A 33 2.05 4.71 0.79
CA LYS A 33 2.20 5.00 -0.64
C LYS A 33 0.84 5.10 -1.30
N ILE A 34 0.74 5.99 -2.29
CA ILE A 34 -0.38 6.08 -3.22
C ILE A 34 0.14 5.69 -4.60
N ALA A 35 -0.50 4.72 -5.25
CA ALA A 35 -0.04 4.20 -6.53
C ALA A 35 -1.19 4.03 -7.53
N TYR A 36 -0.83 4.02 -8.83
CA TYR A 36 -1.81 3.95 -9.93
C TYR A 36 -2.86 5.06 -9.86
N SER A 37 -2.44 6.25 -9.47
CA SER A 37 -3.29 7.40 -9.20
C SER A 37 -2.62 8.66 -9.77
N PRO A 38 -2.69 8.91 -11.09
CA PRO A 38 -1.84 9.88 -11.79
C PRO A 38 -1.86 11.30 -11.23
N ASN A 39 -2.96 11.74 -10.65
CA ASN A 39 -3.12 13.10 -10.12
C ASN A 39 -2.98 13.17 -8.60
N MET A 40 -2.43 12.14 -7.99
CA MET A 40 -2.22 12.07 -6.55
C MET A 40 -0.74 12.24 -6.19
N PRO A 41 -0.43 12.73 -4.98
CA PRO A 41 0.92 12.65 -4.45
C PRO A 41 1.34 11.17 -4.32
N ALA A 42 2.65 10.89 -4.35
CA ALA A 42 3.16 9.53 -4.23
C ALA A 42 2.86 8.87 -2.86
N SER A 43 2.39 9.65 -1.89
CA SER A 43 2.11 9.19 -0.52
C SER A 43 1.06 10.04 0.18
N MET A 44 0.48 9.47 1.24
CA MET A 44 -0.35 10.23 2.17
C MET A 44 0.50 11.25 2.93
N SER A 45 -0.13 12.35 3.31
CA SER A 45 0.42 13.37 4.22
C SER A 45 0.02 13.07 5.67
N GLY A 46 0.73 13.66 6.63
CA GLY A 46 0.41 13.53 8.06
C GLY A 46 1.29 12.53 8.80
N SER A 47 0.74 11.94 9.86
CA SER A 47 1.43 11.02 10.75
C SER A 47 0.48 9.94 11.29
N GLU A 48 0.98 9.03 12.11
CA GLU A 48 0.18 7.98 12.72
C GLU A 48 -1.07 8.53 13.42
N GLY A 49 -2.21 7.91 13.18
CA GLY A 49 -3.52 8.35 13.65
C GLY A 49 -4.15 9.51 12.87
N ASN A 50 -3.43 10.09 11.91
CA ASN A 50 -3.92 11.22 11.11
C ASN A 50 -3.27 11.28 9.71
N TRP A 51 -3.11 10.14 9.02
CA TRP A 51 -2.69 10.11 7.62
C TRP A 51 -3.83 10.56 6.73
N TYR A 52 -3.58 11.44 5.75
CA TYR A 52 -4.64 11.96 4.89
C TYR A 52 -4.20 12.18 3.45
N PHE A 53 -5.20 12.27 2.57
CA PHE A 53 -5.12 12.85 1.23
C PHE A 53 -6.46 13.48 0.86
N ASP A 54 -6.44 14.41 -0.08
CA ASP A 54 -7.64 14.94 -0.71
C ASP A 54 -7.96 14.11 -1.96
N PHE A 55 -9.23 13.74 -2.14
CA PHE A 55 -9.65 13.02 -3.33
C PHE A 55 -9.45 13.88 -4.59
N PRO A 56 -8.92 13.29 -5.68
CA PRO A 56 -8.74 14.01 -6.94
C PRO A 56 -10.09 14.27 -7.62
N THR A 57 -10.12 15.25 -8.51
CA THR A 57 -11.30 15.56 -9.33
C THR A 57 -11.31 14.84 -10.69
N GLN A 58 -10.28 14.05 -10.98
CA GLN A 58 -10.15 13.23 -12.21
C GLN A 58 -9.13 12.11 -12.00
N ASN A 59 -9.14 11.09 -12.86
CA ASN A 59 -8.22 9.95 -12.90
C ASN A 59 -8.18 9.08 -11.63
N GLY A 60 -8.97 9.38 -10.64
CA GLY A 60 -9.19 8.57 -9.45
C GLY A 60 -7.96 8.27 -8.57
N VAL A 61 -8.18 8.14 -7.28
CA VAL A 61 -7.25 7.45 -6.36
C VAL A 61 -7.55 5.95 -6.40
N HIS A 62 -6.51 5.11 -6.55
CA HIS A 62 -6.68 3.67 -6.70
C HIS A 62 -6.13 2.91 -5.48
N TYR A 63 -4.80 2.69 -5.41
CA TYR A 63 -4.17 1.93 -4.33
C TYR A 63 -3.53 2.84 -3.30
N VAL A 64 -3.78 2.53 -2.02
CA VAL A 64 -3.08 3.11 -0.87
C VAL A 64 -2.58 1.98 0.00
N TYR A 65 -1.26 1.85 0.17
CA TYR A 65 -0.66 0.72 0.87
C TYR A 65 0.63 1.07 1.61
N LYS A 66 0.99 0.22 2.55
CA LYS A 66 2.27 0.22 3.27
C LYS A 66 2.86 -1.18 3.29
N LEU A 67 4.12 -1.30 3.73
CA LEU A 67 4.73 -2.60 3.97
C LEU A 67 3.88 -3.43 4.93
N ALA A 68 3.69 -4.69 4.58
CA ALA A 68 2.95 -5.63 5.42
C ALA A 68 3.76 -5.97 6.68
N PRO A 69 3.14 -5.92 7.88
CA PRO A 69 3.71 -6.60 9.03
C PRO A 69 3.68 -8.12 8.80
N ALA A 70 4.34 -8.87 9.66
CA ALA A 70 4.16 -10.33 9.69
C ALA A 70 2.71 -10.64 10.08
N VAL A 71 2.00 -11.36 9.23
CA VAL A 71 0.59 -11.71 9.44
C VAL A 71 0.37 -13.21 9.29
N LYS A 72 -0.74 -13.71 9.84
CA LYS A 72 -1.16 -15.11 9.79
C LYS A 72 -2.62 -15.21 9.39
N VAL A 73 -2.98 -16.33 8.78
CA VAL A 73 -4.39 -16.70 8.57
C VAL A 73 -5.13 -16.71 9.92
N GLY A 74 -6.35 -16.24 9.95
CA GLY A 74 -7.19 -16.13 11.15
C GLY A 74 -7.05 -14.81 11.91
N GLN A 75 -6.02 -14.01 11.64
CA GLN A 75 -5.94 -12.65 12.18
C GLN A 75 -6.96 -11.72 11.52
N THR A 76 -7.14 -10.55 12.09
CA THR A 76 -8.12 -9.57 11.63
C THR A 76 -7.45 -8.25 11.30
N ILE A 77 -7.75 -7.67 10.13
CA ILE A 77 -7.36 -6.32 9.77
C ILE A 77 -8.50 -5.38 10.11
N THR A 78 -8.21 -4.31 10.85
CA THR A 78 -9.14 -3.22 11.13
C THR A 78 -8.61 -1.92 10.55
N MET A 79 -9.43 -1.24 9.76
CA MET A 79 -9.19 0.09 9.22
C MET A 79 -10.27 1.04 9.74
N ARG A 80 -9.87 2.08 10.51
CA ARG A 80 -10.75 3.18 10.92
C ARG A 80 -10.36 4.44 10.17
N TYR A 81 -11.32 5.11 9.59
CA TYR A 81 -11.07 6.32 8.80
C TYR A 81 -12.26 7.28 8.86
N ALA A 82 -12.02 8.52 8.48
CA ALA A 82 -13.05 9.52 8.26
C ALA A 82 -12.97 10.04 6.83
N ILE A 83 -14.11 10.43 6.29
CA ILE A 83 -14.23 11.25 5.09
C ILE A 83 -14.89 12.56 5.51
N ALA A 84 -14.14 13.66 5.36
CA ALA A 84 -14.59 15.01 5.63
C ALA A 84 -14.86 15.75 4.32
N GLY A 85 -15.93 16.53 4.29
CA GLY A 85 -16.36 17.29 3.12
C GLY A 85 -17.58 16.69 2.43
N ASN A 86 -18.18 17.44 1.53
CA ASN A 86 -19.37 17.04 0.78
C ASN A 86 -19.00 16.83 -0.69
N ALA A 87 -18.99 15.57 -1.13
CA ALA A 87 -18.54 15.20 -2.47
C ALA A 87 -19.42 14.14 -3.12
N ASN A 88 -19.57 14.25 -4.43
CA ASN A 88 -20.11 13.20 -5.27
C ASN A 88 -18.94 12.29 -5.74
N PHE A 89 -18.82 11.09 -5.18
CA PHE A 89 -17.80 10.12 -5.52
C PHE A 89 -18.19 9.30 -6.75
N VAL A 90 -17.31 9.24 -7.73
CA VAL A 90 -17.51 8.51 -8.98
C VAL A 90 -16.35 7.53 -9.21
N PRO A 91 -16.64 6.23 -9.40
CA PRO A 91 -15.61 5.28 -9.84
C PRO A 91 -15.12 5.63 -11.26
N THR A 92 -13.85 5.40 -11.52
CA THR A 92 -13.27 5.59 -12.87
C THR A 92 -13.82 4.58 -13.89
N GLU A 93 -14.31 3.45 -13.41
CA GLU A 93 -14.87 2.40 -14.24
C GLU A 93 -16.26 1.94 -13.76
N GLY A 94 -17.16 1.75 -14.71
CA GLY A 94 -18.51 1.24 -14.43
C GLY A 94 -19.45 2.27 -13.81
N THR A 95 -20.65 1.80 -13.46
CA THR A 95 -21.75 2.61 -12.90
C THR A 95 -22.08 2.24 -11.46
N ALA A 96 -21.26 1.39 -10.83
CA ALA A 96 -21.47 0.96 -9.45
C ALA A 96 -21.13 2.11 -8.47
N THR A 97 -21.66 2.02 -7.26
CA THR A 97 -21.31 2.96 -6.17
C THR A 97 -19.81 2.90 -5.86
N ALA A 98 -19.21 4.07 -5.63
CA ALA A 98 -17.82 4.19 -5.21
C ALA A 98 -17.61 3.55 -3.82
N ARG A 99 -16.57 2.73 -3.67
CA ARG A 99 -16.30 1.90 -2.49
C ARG A 99 -14.83 1.93 -2.10
N VAL A 100 -14.58 1.63 -0.83
CA VAL A 100 -13.25 1.28 -0.33
C VAL A 100 -13.25 -0.18 0.15
N ARG A 101 -12.16 -0.90 -0.15
CA ARG A 101 -11.91 -2.29 0.26
C ARG A 101 -10.50 -2.41 0.82
N LEU A 102 -10.27 -3.40 1.69
CA LEU A 102 -8.91 -3.77 2.05
C LEU A 102 -8.21 -4.48 0.88
N PHE A 103 -6.89 -4.37 0.86
CA PHE A 103 -6.03 -4.85 -0.21
C PHE A 103 -4.79 -5.54 0.37
N LEU A 104 -4.47 -6.71 -0.19
CA LEU A 104 -3.27 -7.50 0.14
C LEU A 104 -2.48 -7.74 -1.13
N GLN A 105 -1.16 -7.60 -1.04
CA GLN A 105 -0.25 -7.82 -2.15
C GLN A 105 0.95 -8.65 -1.71
N GLN A 106 1.21 -9.75 -2.40
CA GLN A 106 2.40 -10.56 -2.18
C GLN A 106 3.68 -9.86 -2.67
N ARG A 107 4.79 -10.27 -2.11
CA ARG A 107 6.12 -9.86 -2.60
C ARG A 107 6.32 -10.33 -4.05
N GLY A 108 6.94 -9.45 -4.85
CA GLY A 108 7.22 -9.74 -6.26
C GLY A 108 5.99 -9.72 -7.17
N ASP A 109 4.82 -9.22 -6.71
CA ASP A 109 3.70 -8.95 -7.60
C ASP A 109 4.03 -7.76 -8.51
N THR A 110 3.82 -7.96 -9.80
CA THR A 110 4.07 -6.95 -10.85
C THR A 110 2.83 -6.15 -11.24
N LEU A 111 1.71 -6.36 -10.53
CA LEU A 111 0.42 -5.71 -10.79
C LEU A 111 -0.18 -6.03 -12.17
N THR A 112 0.17 -7.17 -12.74
CA THR A 112 -0.39 -7.67 -14.01
C THR A 112 -1.47 -8.72 -13.79
N ALA A 113 -2.31 -8.95 -14.78
CA ALA A 113 -3.33 -9.99 -14.74
C ALA A 113 -2.75 -11.42 -14.81
N GLN A 114 -1.47 -11.58 -15.18
CA GLN A 114 -0.81 -12.88 -15.24
C GLN A 114 -0.51 -13.50 -13.87
N GLU A 115 -0.73 -12.75 -12.79
CA GLU A 115 -0.43 -13.18 -11.42
C GLU A 115 -1.72 -13.26 -10.58
N PRO A 116 -2.59 -14.26 -10.83
CA PRO A 116 -3.98 -14.28 -10.34
C PRO A 116 -4.11 -14.30 -8.82
N TYR A 117 -3.11 -14.83 -8.09
CA TYR A 117 -3.19 -15.03 -6.64
C TYR A 117 -2.19 -14.18 -5.85
N LYS A 118 -1.51 -13.26 -6.51
CA LYS A 118 -0.59 -12.35 -5.81
C LYS A 118 -1.27 -11.12 -5.20
N ARG A 119 -2.53 -10.88 -5.55
CA ARG A 119 -3.34 -9.77 -5.00
C ARG A 119 -4.71 -10.28 -4.56
N TRP A 120 -5.17 -9.73 -3.45
CA TRP A 120 -6.45 -10.07 -2.85
C TRP A 120 -7.16 -8.82 -2.38
N TRP A 121 -8.46 -8.75 -2.60
CA TRP A 121 -9.34 -7.69 -2.15
C TRP A 121 -10.38 -8.24 -1.21
N SER A 122 -10.69 -7.50 -0.14
CA SER A 122 -11.74 -7.92 0.77
C SER A 122 -13.10 -7.96 0.08
N LEU A 123 -13.91 -8.98 0.38
CA LEU A 123 -15.31 -9.01 -0.02
C LEU A 123 -16.13 -7.96 0.74
N PRO A 124 -15.98 -7.78 2.07
CA PRO A 124 -16.52 -6.63 2.76
C PRO A 124 -15.94 -5.32 2.23
N TYR A 125 -16.80 -4.30 2.15
CA TYR A 125 -16.47 -2.95 1.70
C TYR A 125 -17.30 -1.90 2.43
N VAL A 126 -16.92 -0.64 2.28
CA VAL A 126 -17.71 0.51 2.69
C VAL A 126 -17.95 1.42 1.49
N GLU A 127 -19.19 1.87 1.30
CA GLU A 127 -19.52 2.87 0.30
C GLU A 127 -19.00 4.23 0.72
N LEU A 128 -18.41 4.97 -0.24
CA LEU A 128 -17.81 6.27 0.04
C LEU A 128 -18.88 7.33 0.24
N ARG A 129 -18.85 7.96 1.39
CA ARG A 129 -19.66 9.13 1.78
C ARG A 129 -18.99 9.83 2.94
N GLU A 130 -19.43 11.03 3.26
CA GLU A 130 -19.02 11.74 4.46
C GLU A 130 -19.31 10.93 5.73
N GLY A 131 -18.43 11.00 6.72
CA GLY A 131 -18.58 10.33 8.02
C GLY A 131 -17.34 9.60 8.50
N GLU A 132 -17.51 8.91 9.62
CA GLU A 132 -16.49 8.01 10.19
C GLU A 132 -16.91 6.55 10.00
N PHE A 133 -15.95 5.70 9.65
CA PHE A 133 -16.19 4.31 9.28
C PHE A 133 -15.13 3.39 9.87
N THR A 134 -15.55 2.17 10.10
CA THR A 134 -14.67 1.05 10.45
C THR A 134 -14.92 -0.09 9.47
N LEU A 135 -13.87 -0.58 8.85
CA LEU A 135 -13.87 -1.79 8.03
C LEU A 135 -12.98 -2.83 8.70
N THR A 136 -13.59 -3.92 9.14
CA THR A 136 -12.92 -5.04 9.81
C THR A 136 -13.08 -6.29 8.98
N VAL A 137 -11.98 -6.98 8.65
CA VAL A 137 -11.96 -8.16 7.79
C VAL A 137 -11.00 -9.19 8.35
N SER A 138 -11.48 -10.42 8.57
CA SER A 138 -10.62 -11.54 8.93
C SER A 138 -9.73 -11.97 7.76
N LEU A 139 -8.51 -12.37 8.04
CA LEU A 139 -7.61 -13.05 7.11
C LEU A 139 -8.00 -14.54 6.97
N SER A 140 -9.27 -14.77 6.59
CA SER A 140 -9.84 -16.08 6.27
C SER A 140 -10.25 -16.14 4.81
N PRO A 141 -10.11 -17.28 4.12
CA PRO A 141 -10.34 -17.40 2.69
C PRO A 141 -11.68 -16.84 2.20
N GLU A 142 -12.75 -16.98 3.00
CA GLU A 142 -14.12 -16.59 2.66
C GLU A 142 -14.30 -15.07 2.54
N GLN A 143 -13.36 -14.29 3.09
CA GLN A 143 -13.45 -12.83 3.13
C GLN A 143 -12.73 -12.13 1.99
N TRP A 144 -12.07 -12.88 1.09
CA TRP A 144 -11.18 -12.31 0.08
C TRP A 144 -11.43 -12.87 -1.31
N THR A 145 -11.16 -12.06 -2.33
CA THR A 145 -11.23 -12.43 -3.75
C THR A 145 -9.91 -12.11 -4.46
N SER A 146 -9.55 -12.96 -5.41
CA SER A 146 -8.32 -12.87 -6.23
C SER A 146 -8.47 -11.93 -7.42
N VAL A 147 -7.40 -11.77 -8.23
CA VAL A 147 -7.39 -10.95 -9.45
C VAL A 147 -8.50 -11.36 -10.43
N PHE A 148 -8.82 -12.65 -10.54
CA PHE A 148 -9.87 -13.13 -11.44
C PHE A 148 -11.25 -13.26 -10.79
N GLY A 149 -11.44 -12.67 -9.60
CA GLY A 149 -12.72 -12.71 -8.91
C GLY A 149 -13.03 -14.03 -8.22
N GLN A 150 -12.09 -14.98 -8.18
CA GLN A 150 -12.25 -16.22 -7.43
C GLN A 150 -12.17 -15.91 -5.93
N SER A 151 -13.15 -16.41 -5.19
CA SER A 151 -13.11 -16.37 -3.72
C SER A 151 -11.91 -17.17 -3.20
N GLY A 152 -11.28 -16.70 -2.12
CA GLY A 152 -10.28 -17.49 -1.43
C GLY A 152 -10.83 -18.85 -0.92
N ALA A 153 -12.13 -18.95 -0.67
CA ALA A 153 -12.79 -20.23 -0.33
C ALA A 153 -12.80 -21.24 -1.49
N GLU A 154 -12.80 -20.77 -2.75
CA GLU A 154 -12.70 -21.62 -3.94
C GLU A 154 -11.25 -22.05 -4.19
N VAL A 155 -10.28 -21.26 -3.75
CA VAL A 155 -8.84 -21.48 -3.91
C VAL A 155 -8.08 -21.30 -2.58
N PRO A 156 -8.41 -22.10 -1.54
CA PRO A 156 -7.91 -21.88 -0.18
C PRO A 156 -6.40 -22.09 -0.05
N ASN A 157 -5.82 -22.98 -0.84
CA ASN A 157 -4.37 -23.20 -0.82
C ASN A 157 -3.61 -21.97 -1.31
N GLU A 158 -4.11 -21.30 -2.34
CA GLU A 158 -3.51 -20.10 -2.93
C GLU A 158 -3.62 -18.91 -1.98
N PHE A 159 -4.78 -18.74 -1.34
CA PHE A 159 -4.95 -17.71 -0.32
C PHE A 159 -4.03 -17.95 0.88
N ASN A 160 -4.02 -19.17 1.44
CA ASN A 160 -3.21 -19.51 2.60
C ASN A 160 -1.70 -19.37 2.32
N ALA A 161 -1.27 -19.68 1.09
CA ALA A 161 0.12 -19.47 0.66
C ALA A 161 0.46 -17.97 0.49
N ALA A 162 -0.52 -17.15 0.15
CA ALA A 162 -0.31 -15.71 -0.03
C ALA A 162 -0.03 -14.98 1.29
N ILE A 163 -0.77 -15.31 2.36
CA ILE A 163 -0.76 -14.57 3.63
C ILE A 163 0.64 -14.44 4.26
N PRO A 164 1.44 -15.50 4.45
CA PRO A 164 2.78 -15.37 5.02
C PRO A 164 3.78 -14.65 4.09
N ASN A 165 3.44 -14.48 2.82
CA ASN A 165 4.30 -13.90 1.79
C ASN A 165 3.90 -12.46 1.40
N LEU A 166 3.10 -11.79 2.20
CA LEU A 166 2.69 -10.42 1.90
C LEU A 166 3.90 -9.47 1.89
N GLY A 167 3.94 -8.63 0.88
CA GLY A 167 4.84 -7.48 0.77
C GLY A 167 4.16 -6.19 1.23
N ASN A 168 2.89 -6.02 0.85
CA ASN A 168 2.11 -4.83 1.17
C ASN A 168 0.71 -5.18 1.67
N VAL A 169 0.19 -4.29 2.53
CA VAL A 169 -1.21 -4.26 2.98
C VAL A 169 -1.75 -2.85 2.85
N GLY A 170 -3.05 -2.73 2.60
CA GLY A 170 -3.66 -1.41 2.48
C GLY A 170 -5.11 -1.47 2.07
N PHE A 171 -5.50 -0.50 1.27
CA PHE A 171 -6.87 -0.38 0.78
C PHE A 171 -6.89 0.17 -0.64
N THR A 172 -8.00 -0.04 -1.33
CA THR A 172 -8.21 0.40 -2.71
C THR A 172 -9.60 1.01 -2.87
N PHE A 173 -9.72 1.88 -3.85
CA PHE A 173 -10.96 2.57 -4.18
C PHE A 173 -11.43 2.17 -5.58
N GLY A 174 -12.76 2.05 -5.75
CA GLY A 174 -13.37 1.76 -7.04
C GLY A 174 -14.83 1.36 -6.93
N GLY A 175 -15.44 1.03 -8.06
CA GLY A 175 -16.82 0.51 -8.14
C GLY A 175 -16.89 -1.02 -8.10
N THR A 176 -15.80 -1.72 -8.47
CA THR A 176 -15.70 -3.19 -8.53
C THR A 176 -14.83 -3.74 -7.40
N PHE A 177 -14.66 -5.07 -7.35
CA PHE A 177 -13.82 -5.71 -6.33
C PHE A 177 -12.34 -5.30 -6.47
N ALA A 178 -11.82 -5.17 -7.69
CA ALA A 178 -10.41 -4.85 -7.93
C ALA A 178 -10.07 -3.36 -7.74
N GLY A 179 -11.06 -2.50 -7.58
CA GLY A 179 -10.87 -1.05 -7.59
C GLY A 179 -10.78 -0.52 -9.02
N HIS A 180 -10.03 0.36 -9.39
CA HIS A 180 -9.66 1.10 -10.60
C HIS A 180 -9.73 2.62 -10.38
N GLY A 181 -9.98 3.00 -9.15
CA GLY A 181 -9.93 4.39 -8.71
C GLY A 181 -11.29 5.04 -8.54
N VAL A 182 -11.27 6.10 -7.72
CA VAL A 182 -12.43 6.97 -7.45
C VAL A 182 -11.97 8.42 -7.50
N PHE A 183 -12.76 9.28 -8.10
CA PHE A 183 -12.58 10.72 -8.10
C PHE A 183 -13.85 11.44 -7.60
N VAL A 184 -13.74 12.74 -7.36
CA VAL A 184 -14.85 13.60 -6.96
C VAL A 184 -15.34 14.38 -8.18
N ALA A 185 -16.56 14.09 -8.62
CA ALA A 185 -17.18 14.80 -9.76
C ALA A 185 -17.69 16.21 -9.39
N SER A 186 -18.05 16.41 -8.12
CA SER A 186 -18.45 17.71 -7.58
C SER A 186 -18.23 17.79 -6.08
N GLY A 187 -17.99 18.98 -5.54
CA GLY A 187 -17.61 19.19 -4.15
C GLY A 187 -16.13 18.91 -3.89
N ASN A 188 -15.79 18.62 -2.65
CA ASN A 188 -14.45 18.19 -2.24
C ASN A 188 -14.55 17.19 -1.07
N ALA A 189 -13.57 16.33 -0.94
CA ALA A 189 -13.49 15.41 0.18
C ALA A 189 -12.04 15.09 0.54
N ARG A 190 -11.81 14.91 1.84
CA ARG A 190 -10.55 14.44 2.43
C ARG A 190 -10.75 13.10 3.08
N PHE A 191 -9.91 12.14 2.73
CA PHE A 191 -9.77 10.88 3.45
C PHE A 191 -8.77 11.05 4.59
N VAL A 192 -9.14 10.61 5.80
CA VAL A 192 -8.27 10.64 6.98
C VAL A 192 -8.22 9.26 7.60
N LEU A 193 -7.09 8.57 7.49
CA LEU A 193 -6.87 7.29 8.14
C LEU A 193 -6.53 7.50 9.62
N LYS A 194 -7.39 6.98 10.49
CA LYS A 194 -7.25 7.06 11.96
C LYS A 194 -6.49 5.87 12.54
N GLU A 195 -6.73 4.68 11.98
CA GLU A 195 -6.12 3.44 12.43
C GLU A 195 -6.04 2.43 11.29
N PHE A 196 -4.96 1.66 11.27
CA PHE A 196 -4.84 0.45 10.47
C PHE A 196 -4.03 -0.57 11.26
N SER A 197 -4.71 -1.54 11.81
CA SER A 197 -4.15 -2.53 12.74
C SER A 197 -4.41 -3.95 12.26
N VAL A 198 -3.57 -4.88 12.73
CA VAL A 198 -3.75 -6.33 12.60
C VAL A 198 -3.74 -6.91 14.00
N SER A 199 -4.78 -7.65 14.34
CA SER A 199 -4.95 -8.29 15.64
C SER A 199 -5.23 -9.79 15.51
N PRO A 200 -4.99 -10.58 16.57
CA PRO A 200 -5.39 -11.99 16.64
C PRO A 200 -6.87 -12.20 16.38
#